data_c6da2abea3e39718ad53b4e1fd11241e
#
_entry.id   c6da2abea3e39718ad53b4e1fd11241e
#
_cell.length_a   1.000
_cell.length_b   1.000
_cell.length_c   1.000
_cell.angle_alpha   90.00
_cell.angle_beta   90.00
_cell.angle_gamma   90.00
#
_symmetry.space_group_name_H-M   'P 1'
#
loop_
_entity.id
_entity.type
_entity.pdbx_description
1 polymer ?
#
loop_
_entity_poly.entity_id
_entity_poly.type
_entity_poly.pdbx_seq_one_letter_code
_entity_poly.pdbx_strand_id
1 'polypeptide(L)'
;MMLNKKGLVAALALGGSMLLVAGCAGGGDTGGGDAGGGDTIKIGVLATSEGNLAFGMDEAKAAIAVALGARDGDVDGATIAGKTVEIIYAGTDGTTASAQTQAKKLVESDGVDIVFGPVSGDEGETIVQYALTVPEVTFVNGSASPVGMTLEGAENFFRFHGDSAMWMGGVGDYAVNDKGYKKVYLLAEDYSFPYDNAGGFFQEFCAAGGEINGASWVPVGTTDYATIIAQIPADTDAVYAGLGGADAASFLSQAVTNGVTKPLIGGTIAVDTTALSGDANIASAAVGMISGGPVPGAGFSNPVWDDFVAAYATQPNAFPSPSIFALLYYNSFESLLLSLEAAEGDLSDDQAALRDELSNLSWDSPTGKITMDANRQAIVDNYMNEVVQADDGSLVLETITTTNGVKQGTTVYDRFETCGDIE
;
A
#
# COMPACT_ATOMS: atom_id res chain seq x y z
N MET A 1 63.48 11.46 1.90
CA MET A 1 64.17 11.00 3.11
C MET A 1 63.43 9.74 3.52
N MET A 2 63.82 8.60 2.96
CA MET A 2 64.65 7.58 3.62
C MET A 2 63.94 7.07 4.89
N LEU A 3 63.66 5.89 5.08
CA LEU A 3 64.14 4.49 4.93
C LEU A 3 63.34 3.71 6.01
N ASN A 4 63.09 2.54 6.09
CA ASN A 4 63.44 1.22 5.55
C ASN A 4 62.87 0.17 6.51
N LYS A 5 62.26 -0.82 5.98
CA LYS A 5 62.62 -2.25 5.93
C LYS A 5 62.42 -3.16 7.14
N LYS A 6 61.88 -4.30 6.75
CA LYS A 6 62.13 -5.72 7.13
C LYS A 6 61.36 -6.22 8.36
N GLY A 7 60.59 -7.27 8.29
CA GLY A 7 60.76 -8.57 7.62
C GLY A 7 61.11 -9.61 8.68
N LEU A 8 60.34 -10.63 8.85
CA LEU A 8 60.87 -11.99 8.97
C LEU A 8 59.74 -13.06 8.98
N VAL A 9 59.99 -14.06 8.16
CA VAL A 9 59.31 -15.31 7.96
C VAL A 9 59.75 -16.30 9.07
N ALA A 10 58.86 -17.15 9.55
CA ALA A 10 59.25 -18.51 9.99
C ALA A 10 58.06 -19.48 9.87
N ALA A 11 58.27 -20.46 9.09
CA ALA A 11 57.46 -21.66 8.88
C ALA A 11 57.97 -22.82 9.79
N LEU A 12 57.21 -23.89 9.78
CA LEU A 12 57.48 -25.28 10.18
C LEU A 12 56.56 -25.75 11.33
N ALA A 13 55.95 -26.89 11.35
CA ALA A 13 55.75 -28.04 10.50
C ALA A 13 55.14 -29.16 11.39
N LEU A 14 54.25 -29.94 10.77
CA LEU A 14 54.05 -31.38 11.00
C LEU A 14 53.75 -31.96 12.38
N GLY A 15 52.64 -32.68 12.46
CA GLY A 15 52.36 -33.69 13.49
C GLY A 15 51.00 -34.37 13.23
N GLY A 16 50.97 -35.38 12.39
CA GLY A 16 49.81 -36.23 12.14
C GLY A 16 49.60 -37.26 13.25
N SER A 17 48.36 -37.66 13.45
CA SER A 17 48.02 -39.01 13.97
C SER A 17 46.62 -39.39 13.47
N MET A 18 46.58 -40.33 12.57
CA MET A 18 45.43 -41.18 12.24
C MET A 18 45.05 -42.05 13.40
N LEU A 19 43.80 -42.13 13.69
CA LEU A 19 43.21 -43.29 14.38
C LEU A 19 41.88 -43.63 13.66
N LEU A 20 41.95 -44.69 12.87
CA LEU A 20 40.82 -45.46 12.37
C LEU A 20 40.22 -46.27 13.50
N VAL A 21 38.91 -46.16 13.73
CA VAL A 21 38.12 -47.25 14.29
C VAL A 21 36.89 -47.47 13.39
N ALA A 22 36.85 -48.67 12.86
CA ALA A 22 35.74 -49.21 12.06
C ALA A 22 34.73 -49.90 12.95
N GLY A 23 33.49 -49.92 12.47
CA GLY A 23 32.46 -50.89 12.80
C GLY A 23 31.18 -50.28 13.39
N CYS A 24 30.04 -50.47 12.88
CA CYS A 24 29.29 -51.57 12.34
C CYS A 24 28.01 -51.10 11.69
N ALA A 25 27.61 -51.82 10.67
CA ALA A 25 26.35 -51.69 9.95
C ALA A 25 25.12 -51.88 10.82
N GLY A 26 24.01 -51.21 10.43
CA GLY A 26 22.67 -51.50 10.92
C GLY A 26 21.62 -50.55 10.35
N GLY A 27 20.83 -51.00 9.40
CA GLY A 27 19.45 -50.52 9.20
C GLY A 27 19.29 -49.32 8.24
N GLY A 28 18.88 -49.60 7.01
CA GLY A 28 18.31 -48.59 6.13
C GLY A 28 16.98 -48.11 6.73
N ASP A 29 16.83 -46.80 6.71
CA ASP A 29 15.52 -46.19 6.68
C ASP A 29 15.54 -45.15 5.56
N THR A 30 14.78 -45.43 4.53
CA THR A 30 14.47 -44.49 3.46
C THR A 30 13.51 -43.46 4.03
N GLY A 31 14.04 -42.46 4.70
CA GLY A 31 13.30 -41.28 5.09
C GLY A 31 13.01 -40.46 3.85
N GLY A 32 11.76 -40.50 3.40
CA GLY A 32 11.21 -39.51 2.50
C GLY A 32 11.48 -38.12 3.03
N GLY A 33 11.79 -37.21 2.14
CA GLY A 33 11.92 -35.81 2.48
C GLY A 33 10.64 -35.32 3.15
N ASP A 34 10.77 -34.85 4.37
CA ASP A 34 9.74 -34.10 5.07
C ASP A 34 9.70 -32.73 4.38
N ALA A 35 8.82 -32.61 3.38
CA ALA A 35 8.46 -31.34 2.79
C ALA A 35 7.34 -30.74 3.66
N GLY A 36 7.66 -29.68 4.39
CA GLY A 36 6.68 -28.73 4.85
C GLY A 36 6.03 -29.03 6.20
N GLY A 37 6.67 -28.70 7.27
CA GLY A 37 6.09 -28.66 8.60
C GLY A 37 7.02 -28.02 9.61
N GLY A 38 7.65 -26.89 9.25
CA GLY A 38 8.41 -26.09 10.20
C GLY A 38 7.46 -25.50 11.26
N ASP A 39 7.94 -25.37 12.50
CA ASP A 39 7.25 -24.69 13.60
C ASP A 39 7.18 -23.16 13.39
N THR A 40 7.63 -22.64 12.23
CA THR A 40 7.75 -21.21 11.93
C THR A 40 7.18 -20.89 10.54
N ILE A 41 6.38 -19.83 10.47
CA ILE A 41 5.89 -19.20 9.23
C ILE A 41 6.69 -17.91 9.02
N LYS A 42 7.41 -17.80 7.91
CA LYS A 42 8.21 -16.62 7.57
C LYS A 42 7.46 -15.70 6.62
N ILE A 43 7.21 -14.46 7.03
CA ILE A 43 6.55 -13.45 6.20
C ILE A 43 7.55 -12.35 5.87
N GLY A 44 7.86 -12.18 4.59
CA GLY A 44 8.69 -11.09 4.08
C GLY A 44 7.84 -9.85 3.82
N VAL A 45 8.15 -8.73 4.45
CA VAL A 45 7.39 -7.48 4.34
C VAL A 45 8.15 -6.48 3.48
N LEU A 46 7.55 -6.11 2.36
CA LEU A 46 8.02 -5.03 1.49
C LEU A 46 7.30 -3.73 1.84
N ALA A 47 8.04 -2.67 2.16
CA ALA A 47 7.47 -1.36 2.36
C ALA A 47 8.48 -0.27 2.02
N THR A 48 7.99 0.86 1.52
CA THR A 48 8.83 2.01 1.14
C THR A 48 9.38 2.68 2.39
N SER A 49 10.71 2.84 2.45
CA SER A 49 11.46 3.40 3.58
C SER A 49 12.28 4.65 3.21
N GLU A 50 12.28 5.02 1.92
CA GLU A 50 12.99 6.18 1.38
C GLU A 50 12.10 6.92 0.36
N GLY A 51 12.45 8.19 0.04
CA GLY A 51 11.73 8.98 -0.95
C GLY A 51 10.41 9.57 -0.47
N ASN A 52 9.47 9.82 -1.40
CA ASN A 52 8.19 10.50 -1.14
C ASN A 52 7.30 9.76 -0.14
N LEU A 53 7.31 8.43 -0.16
CA LEU A 53 6.51 7.57 0.71
C LEU A 53 7.37 6.90 1.81
N ALA A 54 8.43 7.54 2.29
CA ALA A 54 9.37 6.99 3.28
C ALA A 54 8.71 6.52 4.58
N PHE A 55 7.58 7.10 4.96
CA PHE A 55 6.78 6.71 6.12
C PHE A 55 6.12 5.32 5.96
N GLY A 56 6.05 4.78 4.75
CA GLY A 56 5.36 3.51 4.46
C GLY A 56 5.84 2.32 5.27
N MET A 57 7.15 2.26 5.58
CA MET A 57 7.69 1.21 6.45
C MET A 57 7.19 1.33 7.90
N ASP A 58 7.07 2.55 8.44
CA ASP A 58 6.57 2.75 9.79
C ASP A 58 5.08 2.42 9.87
N GLU A 59 4.30 2.79 8.85
CA GLU A 59 2.88 2.44 8.75
C GLU A 59 2.64 0.93 8.60
N ALA A 60 3.46 0.24 7.80
CA ALA A 60 3.42 -1.22 7.70
C ALA A 60 3.73 -1.90 9.04
N LYS A 61 4.76 -1.43 9.76
CA LYS A 61 5.11 -1.95 11.08
C LYS A 61 4.01 -1.70 12.11
N ALA A 62 3.41 -0.51 12.11
CA ALA A 62 2.31 -0.16 13.00
C ALA A 62 1.09 -1.08 12.76
N ALA A 63 0.71 -1.26 11.50
CA ALA A 63 -0.40 -2.13 11.10
C ALA A 63 -0.19 -3.59 11.52
N ILE A 64 1.00 -4.13 11.25
CA ILE A 64 1.37 -5.50 11.62
C ILE A 64 1.38 -5.68 13.14
N ALA A 65 1.93 -4.72 13.89
CA ALA A 65 1.95 -4.75 15.34
C ALA A 65 0.53 -4.74 15.93
N VAL A 66 -0.38 -3.94 15.36
CA VAL A 66 -1.80 -3.93 15.78
C VAL A 66 -2.46 -5.28 15.52
N ALA A 67 -2.29 -5.85 14.32
CA ALA A 67 -2.89 -7.14 13.96
C ALA A 67 -2.38 -8.30 14.83
N LEU A 68 -1.07 -8.37 15.05
CA LEU A 68 -0.45 -9.40 15.92
C LEU A 68 -0.77 -9.18 17.40
N GLY A 69 -0.86 -7.92 17.86
CA GLY A 69 -1.19 -7.59 19.24
C GLY A 69 -2.57 -8.07 19.67
N ALA A 70 -3.53 -8.12 18.76
CA ALA A 70 -4.85 -8.68 19.02
C ALA A 70 -4.84 -10.21 19.30
N ARG A 71 -3.71 -10.87 19.02
CA ARG A 71 -3.52 -12.32 19.22
C ARG A 71 -2.62 -12.69 20.42
N ASP A 72 -2.55 -11.83 21.43
CA ASP A 72 -1.73 -12.02 22.64
C ASP A 72 -0.21 -12.18 22.34
N GLY A 73 0.25 -11.66 21.20
CA GLY A 73 1.64 -11.74 20.76
C GLY A 73 2.36 -10.40 20.78
N ASP A 74 3.60 -10.39 21.29
CA ASP A 74 4.58 -9.41 20.84
C ASP A 74 4.89 -9.72 19.37
N VAL A 75 5.22 -8.72 18.56
CA VAL A 75 5.60 -8.93 17.12
C VAL A 75 6.68 -10.01 17.02
N ASP A 76 7.62 -10.02 17.98
CA ASP A 76 8.64 -11.06 18.15
C ASP A 76 8.07 -12.23 18.97
N GLY A 77 7.65 -13.28 18.29
CA GLY A 77 7.17 -14.53 18.93
C GLY A 77 5.66 -14.74 18.90
N ALA A 78 4.93 -13.91 18.13
CA ALA A 78 3.53 -14.17 17.84
C ALA A 78 3.34 -15.59 17.24
N THR A 79 2.24 -16.23 17.59
CA THR A 79 1.93 -17.57 17.07
C THR A 79 0.59 -17.58 16.36
N ILE A 80 0.55 -18.24 15.20
CA ILE A 80 -0.66 -18.47 14.40
C ILE A 80 -0.81 -19.97 14.20
N ALA A 81 -1.96 -20.52 14.56
CA ALA A 81 -2.24 -21.96 14.48
C ALA A 81 -1.13 -22.82 15.17
N GLY A 82 -0.54 -22.33 16.26
CA GLY A 82 0.53 -23.00 17.00
C GLY A 82 1.92 -22.92 16.37
N LYS A 83 2.09 -22.18 15.26
CA LYS A 83 3.39 -21.93 14.62
C LYS A 83 3.88 -20.53 14.94
N THR A 84 5.18 -20.35 15.15
CA THR A 84 5.79 -19.03 15.36
C THR A 84 5.77 -18.23 14.06
N VAL A 85 5.39 -16.95 14.12
CA VAL A 85 5.48 -16.03 12.98
C VAL A 85 6.80 -15.26 13.06
N GLU A 86 7.59 -15.30 11.99
CA GLU A 86 8.81 -14.52 11.80
C GLU A 86 8.58 -13.46 10.73
N ILE A 87 8.74 -12.19 11.08
CA ILE A 87 8.59 -11.07 10.15
C ILE A 87 9.95 -10.57 9.69
N ILE A 88 10.19 -10.57 8.37
CA ILE A 88 11.43 -10.09 7.76
C ILE A 88 11.12 -8.84 6.94
N TYR A 89 11.53 -7.67 7.43
CA TYR A 89 11.30 -6.41 6.75
C TYR A 89 12.35 -6.12 5.67
N ALA A 90 11.89 -5.69 4.51
CA ALA A 90 12.71 -5.26 3.38
C ALA A 90 12.26 -3.87 2.90
N GLY A 91 13.11 -2.87 3.13
CA GLY A 91 12.85 -1.49 2.73
C GLY A 91 13.09 -1.27 1.25
N THR A 92 12.22 -0.50 0.60
CA THR A 92 12.33 -0.07 -0.79
C THR A 92 12.43 1.46 -0.87
N ASP A 93 12.71 1.98 -2.06
CA ASP A 93 12.79 3.42 -2.35
C ASP A 93 11.63 3.91 -3.25
N GLY A 94 10.60 3.07 -3.45
CA GLY A 94 9.46 3.36 -4.32
C GLY A 94 9.68 3.03 -5.80
N THR A 95 10.88 2.54 -6.18
CA THR A 95 11.18 2.18 -7.58
C THR A 95 10.94 0.69 -7.85
N THR A 96 10.59 0.38 -9.10
CA THR A 96 10.43 -1.00 -9.60
C THR A 96 11.69 -1.83 -9.40
N ALA A 97 12.88 -1.26 -9.61
CA ALA A 97 14.16 -1.94 -9.47
C ALA A 97 14.46 -2.33 -8.01
N SER A 98 14.16 -1.46 -7.06
CA SER A 98 14.30 -1.72 -5.64
C SER A 98 13.33 -2.81 -5.19
N ALA A 99 12.05 -2.69 -5.54
CA ALA A 99 11.01 -3.67 -5.21
C ALA A 99 11.37 -5.08 -5.72
N GLN A 100 11.77 -5.21 -6.97
CA GLN A 100 12.19 -6.49 -7.55
C GLN A 100 13.41 -7.10 -6.83
N THR A 101 14.39 -6.26 -6.49
CA THR A 101 15.60 -6.69 -5.80
C THR A 101 15.28 -7.22 -4.40
N GLN A 102 14.46 -6.49 -3.65
CA GLN A 102 14.08 -6.87 -2.29
C GLN A 102 13.15 -8.09 -2.27
N ALA A 103 12.20 -8.19 -3.20
CA ALA A 103 11.34 -9.38 -3.31
C ALA A 103 12.14 -10.65 -3.61
N LYS A 104 13.07 -10.58 -4.56
CA LYS A 104 13.98 -11.71 -4.85
C LYS A 104 14.83 -12.08 -3.64
N LYS A 105 15.36 -11.09 -2.91
CA LYS A 105 16.11 -11.35 -1.69
C LYS A 105 15.27 -12.09 -0.66
N LEU A 106 14.05 -11.64 -0.40
CA LEU A 106 13.13 -12.29 0.54
C LEU A 106 12.84 -13.74 0.16
N VAL A 107 12.51 -14.01 -1.11
CA VAL A 107 12.16 -15.35 -1.58
C VAL A 107 13.41 -16.24 -1.73
N GLU A 108 14.43 -15.80 -2.46
CA GLU A 108 15.53 -16.64 -2.89
C GLU A 108 16.66 -16.76 -1.85
N SER A 109 16.81 -15.77 -0.96
CA SER A 109 17.91 -15.73 0.03
C SER A 109 17.42 -15.91 1.46
N ASP A 110 16.36 -15.21 1.85
CA ASP A 110 15.82 -15.25 3.21
C ASP A 110 14.85 -16.44 3.40
N GLY A 111 14.34 -17.00 2.28
CA GLY A 111 13.49 -18.20 2.25
C GLY A 111 12.16 -17.96 2.95
N VAL A 112 11.47 -16.83 2.64
CA VAL A 112 10.16 -16.54 3.19
C VAL A 112 9.09 -17.41 2.55
N ASP A 113 8.08 -17.79 3.31
CA ASP A 113 6.93 -18.55 2.84
C ASP A 113 5.93 -17.65 2.11
N ILE A 114 5.79 -16.40 2.57
CA ILE A 114 4.80 -15.44 2.08
C ILE A 114 5.49 -14.08 1.89
N VAL A 115 5.16 -13.38 0.80
CA VAL A 115 5.55 -11.98 0.58
C VAL A 115 4.35 -11.07 0.81
N PHE A 116 4.52 -10.06 1.64
CA PHE A 116 3.51 -9.09 2.01
C PHE A 116 3.96 -7.65 1.64
N GLY A 117 3.10 -6.87 1.02
CA GLY A 117 3.44 -5.56 0.48
C GLY A 117 3.32 -5.54 -1.06
N PRO A 118 3.79 -4.50 -1.76
CA PRO A 118 4.49 -3.28 -1.31
C PRO A 118 3.55 -2.08 -1.05
N VAL A 119 4.12 -0.84 -1.06
CA VAL A 119 3.39 0.42 -0.86
C VAL A 119 3.00 1.07 -2.18
N SER A 120 3.97 1.35 -3.05
CA SER A 120 3.80 2.11 -4.28
C SER A 120 3.15 1.30 -5.41
N GLY A 121 2.40 1.98 -6.30
CA GLY A 121 1.75 1.33 -7.43
C GLY A 121 2.72 0.63 -8.38
N ASP A 122 3.76 1.32 -8.83
CA ASP A 122 4.76 0.75 -9.76
C ASP A 122 5.53 -0.41 -9.13
N GLU A 123 5.78 -0.35 -7.82
CA GLU A 123 6.33 -1.49 -7.09
C GLU A 123 5.36 -2.68 -7.12
N GLY A 124 4.05 -2.42 -6.90
CA GLY A 124 3.01 -3.44 -6.90
C GLY A 124 2.89 -4.17 -8.23
N GLU A 125 2.86 -3.45 -9.34
CA GLU A 125 2.85 -4.04 -10.68
C GLU A 125 4.09 -4.92 -10.92
N THR A 126 5.27 -4.46 -10.50
CA THR A 126 6.51 -5.24 -10.57
C THR A 126 6.44 -6.52 -9.74
N ILE A 127 5.85 -6.44 -8.54
CA ILE A 127 5.71 -7.60 -7.64
C ILE A 127 4.73 -8.63 -8.21
N VAL A 128 3.65 -8.22 -8.86
CA VAL A 128 2.74 -9.16 -9.55
C VAL A 128 3.46 -9.91 -10.67
N GLN A 129 4.28 -9.21 -11.49
CA GLN A 129 5.09 -9.85 -12.52
C GLN A 129 6.09 -10.84 -11.93
N TYR A 130 6.67 -10.55 -10.78
CA TYR A 130 7.54 -11.50 -10.08
C TYR A 130 6.76 -12.68 -9.51
N ALA A 131 5.58 -12.48 -8.94
CA ALA A 131 4.71 -13.54 -8.41
C ALA A 131 4.37 -14.60 -9.46
N LEU A 132 4.15 -14.21 -10.72
CA LEU A 132 3.95 -15.12 -11.84
C LEU A 132 5.14 -16.07 -12.10
N THR A 133 6.35 -15.71 -11.65
CA THR A 133 7.58 -16.50 -11.85
C THR A 133 7.88 -17.45 -10.69
N VAL A 134 7.24 -17.28 -9.54
CA VAL A 134 7.42 -18.07 -8.31
C VAL A 134 6.04 -18.53 -7.77
N PRO A 135 5.36 -19.41 -8.52
CA PRO A 135 3.97 -19.79 -8.21
C PRO A 135 3.80 -20.51 -6.85
N GLU A 136 4.88 -21.03 -6.27
CA GLU A 136 4.89 -21.69 -4.96
C GLU A 136 4.80 -20.71 -3.77
N VAL A 137 5.08 -19.43 -3.97
CA VAL A 137 5.03 -18.39 -2.93
C VAL A 137 3.73 -17.61 -3.02
N THR A 138 3.03 -17.39 -1.91
CA THR A 138 1.84 -16.53 -1.85
C THR A 138 2.25 -15.07 -1.63
N PHE A 139 1.61 -14.18 -2.38
CA PHE A 139 1.78 -12.73 -2.28
C PHE A 139 0.48 -12.09 -1.81
N VAL A 140 0.55 -11.32 -0.74
CA VAL A 140 -0.56 -10.50 -0.26
C VAL A 140 -0.15 -9.04 -0.35
N ASN A 141 -0.89 -8.28 -1.12
CA ASN A 141 -0.61 -6.87 -1.37
C ASN A 141 -0.76 -6.02 -0.11
N GLY A 142 0.15 -5.06 0.10
CA GLY A 142 0.10 -4.12 1.22
C GLY A 142 -0.88 -2.98 0.97
N SER A 143 -0.47 -2.00 0.15
CA SER A 143 -1.30 -0.84 -0.19
C SER A 143 -1.23 -0.42 -1.67
N ALA A 144 -0.42 -1.09 -2.49
CA ALA A 144 -0.33 -0.78 -3.91
C ALA A 144 -1.68 -1.01 -4.63
N SER A 145 -2.16 -0.04 -5.40
CA SER A 145 -3.56 0.00 -5.81
C SER A 145 -3.85 0.16 -7.31
N PRO A 146 -2.89 -0.01 -8.26
CA PRO A 146 -3.23 -0.03 -9.68
C PRO A 146 -4.29 -1.08 -10.02
N VAL A 147 -5.19 -0.75 -10.93
CA VAL A 147 -6.29 -1.65 -11.33
C VAL A 147 -5.77 -2.94 -11.93
N GLY A 148 -4.74 -2.87 -12.78
CA GLY A 148 -4.20 -4.03 -13.52
C GLY A 148 -3.69 -5.18 -12.67
N MET A 149 -3.24 -4.92 -11.45
CA MET A 149 -2.52 -5.90 -10.63
C MET A 149 -3.25 -7.23 -10.43
N THR A 150 -4.56 -7.22 -10.19
CA THR A 150 -5.36 -8.44 -10.01
C THR A 150 -5.94 -8.98 -11.30
N LEU A 151 -5.82 -8.24 -12.42
CA LEU A 151 -6.24 -8.67 -13.75
C LEU A 151 -5.15 -9.43 -14.52
N GLU A 152 -3.90 -9.42 -14.04
CA GLU A 152 -2.75 -10.14 -14.64
C GLU A 152 -2.84 -11.68 -14.52
N GLY A 153 -3.75 -12.20 -13.71
CA GLY A 153 -4.01 -13.64 -13.61
C GLY A 153 -3.03 -14.40 -12.70
N ALA A 154 -2.25 -13.73 -11.85
CA ALA A 154 -1.39 -14.37 -10.86
C ALA A 154 -2.24 -15.06 -9.78
N GLU A 155 -2.33 -16.41 -9.80
CA GLU A 155 -3.17 -17.19 -8.90
C GLU A 155 -2.68 -17.18 -7.44
N ASN A 156 -1.46 -16.75 -7.21
CA ASN A 156 -0.81 -16.63 -5.92
C ASN A 156 -0.76 -15.18 -5.38
N PHE A 157 -1.47 -14.23 -6.03
CA PHE A 157 -1.50 -12.83 -5.63
C PHE A 157 -2.91 -12.41 -5.16
N PHE A 158 -3.00 -11.74 -4.00
CA PHE A 158 -4.24 -11.34 -3.35
C PHE A 158 -4.21 -9.88 -2.92
N ARG A 159 -5.33 -9.13 -3.10
CA ARG A 159 -5.46 -7.75 -2.65
C ARG A 159 -6.73 -7.57 -1.81
N PHE A 160 -6.58 -7.21 -0.52
CA PHE A 160 -7.66 -7.09 0.47
C PHE A 160 -8.14 -5.66 0.69
N HIS A 161 -8.02 -4.81 -0.29
CA HIS A 161 -8.53 -3.44 -0.32
C HIS A 161 -8.96 -3.05 -1.74
N GLY A 162 -9.61 -1.88 -1.91
CA GLY A 162 -10.01 -1.37 -3.22
C GLY A 162 -8.81 -0.98 -4.08
N ASP A 163 -9.04 -0.89 -5.38
CA ASP A 163 -8.08 -0.25 -6.29
C ASP A 163 -8.28 1.27 -6.35
N SER A 164 -7.33 1.94 -6.98
CA SER A 164 -7.28 3.39 -7.06
C SER A 164 -8.45 4.02 -7.83
N ALA A 165 -8.96 3.36 -8.87
CA ALA A 165 -10.14 3.83 -9.61
C ALA A 165 -11.43 3.65 -8.80
N MET A 166 -11.59 2.49 -8.11
CA MET A 166 -12.73 2.23 -7.23
C MET A 166 -12.93 3.34 -6.19
N TRP A 167 -11.83 3.86 -5.64
CA TRP A 167 -11.90 4.86 -4.58
C TRP A 167 -12.49 6.20 -5.05
N MET A 168 -12.34 6.56 -6.30
CA MET A 168 -12.88 7.81 -6.86
C MET A 168 -14.31 7.67 -7.40
N GLY A 169 -14.90 6.49 -7.31
CA GLY A 169 -16.28 6.25 -7.76
C GLY A 169 -17.31 7.19 -7.12
N GLY A 170 -18.12 7.83 -7.93
CA GLY A 170 -19.12 8.82 -7.55
C GLY A 170 -18.59 10.26 -7.41
N VAL A 171 -17.29 10.47 -7.22
CA VAL A 171 -16.71 11.81 -6.98
C VAL A 171 -16.77 12.67 -8.24
N GLY A 172 -16.57 12.07 -9.43
CA GLY A 172 -16.65 12.77 -10.70
C GLY A 172 -18.04 13.28 -11.01
N ASP A 173 -19.05 12.43 -10.81
CA ASP A 173 -20.46 12.79 -10.97
C ASP A 173 -20.88 13.88 -9.97
N TYR A 174 -20.51 13.74 -8.71
CA TYR A 174 -20.77 14.73 -7.66
C TYR A 174 -20.11 16.08 -7.95
N ALA A 175 -18.89 16.10 -8.46
CA ALA A 175 -18.21 17.34 -8.85
C ALA A 175 -18.99 18.13 -9.90
N VAL A 176 -19.59 17.43 -10.90
CA VAL A 176 -20.37 18.07 -11.96
C VAL A 176 -21.77 18.47 -11.49
N ASN A 177 -22.51 17.57 -10.83
CA ASN A 177 -23.93 17.72 -10.58
C ASN A 177 -24.25 18.46 -9.28
N ASP A 178 -23.42 18.31 -8.25
CA ASP A 178 -23.64 18.91 -6.93
C ASP A 178 -22.74 20.13 -6.69
N LYS A 179 -21.44 20.06 -7.00
CA LYS A 179 -20.52 21.21 -6.87
C LYS A 179 -20.58 22.15 -8.09
N GLY A 180 -21.09 21.69 -9.24
CA GLY A 180 -21.26 22.52 -10.46
C GLY A 180 -19.98 22.77 -11.22
N TYR A 181 -18.90 22.01 -10.97
CA TYR A 181 -17.63 22.14 -11.68
C TYR A 181 -17.76 21.58 -13.09
N LYS A 182 -17.38 22.37 -14.09
CA LYS A 182 -17.44 22.00 -15.52
C LYS A 182 -16.07 21.91 -16.16
N LYS A 183 -15.09 22.66 -15.65
CA LYS A 183 -13.72 22.69 -16.14
C LYS A 183 -12.75 22.39 -15.00
N VAL A 184 -12.07 21.28 -15.11
CA VAL A 184 -11.11 20.83 -14.09
C VAL A 184 -9.72 20.73 -14.70
N TYR A 185 -8.74 21.35 -14.03
CA TYR A 185 -7.33 21.19 -14.35
C TYR A 185 -6.78 19.95 -13.63
N LEU A 186 -6.16 19.05 -14.38
CA LEU A 186 -5.53 17.85 -13.85
C LEU A 186 -4.08 18.14 -13.45
N LEU A 187 -3.76 17.98 -12.16
CA LEU A 187 -2.39 17.94 -11.65
C LEU A 187 -2.19 16.62 -10.90
N ALA A 188 -1.28 15.78 -11.36
CA ALA A 188 -1.01 14.49 -10.73
C ALA A 188 0.44 14.04 -10.89
N GLU A 189 0.90 13.16 -10.02
CA GLU A 189 2.19 12.48 -10.15
C GLU A 189 2.17 11.51 -11.35
N ASP A 190 3.33 11.34 -12.00
CA ASP A 190 3.49 10.60 -13.25
C ASP A 190 3.90 9.14 -12.96
N TYR A 191 2.94 8.32 -12.46
CA TYR A 191 3.09 6.88 -12.22
C TYR A 191 1.72 6.17 -12.13
N SER A 192 1.71 4.84 -12.06
CA SER A 192 0.51 4.00 -12.23
C SER A 192 -0.65 4.30 -11.28
N PHE A 193 -0.41 4.56 -9.99
CA PHE A 193 -1.48 4.84 -9.04
C PHE A 193 -2.29 6.10 -9.41
N PRO A 194 -1.69 7.29 -9.66
CA PRO A 194 -2.45 8.47 -10.05
C PRO A 194 -3.14 8.34 -11.41
N TYR A 195 -2.62 7.55 -12.34
CA TYR A 195 -3.30 7.31 -13.62
C TYR A 195 -4.68 6.69 -13.39
N ASP A 196 -4.73 5.59 -12.64
CA ASP A 196 -5.98 4.91 -12.32
C ASP A 196 -6.88 5.76 -11.40
N ASN A 197 -6.30 6.44 -10.40
CA ASN A 197 -7.06 7.27 -9.45
C ASN A 197 -7.72 8.46 -10.15
N ALA A 198 -6.96 9.19 -10.98
CA ALA A 198 -7.50 10.24 -11.82
C ALA A 198 -8.48 9.66 -12.88
N GLY A 199 -8.15 8.51 -13.47
CA GLY A 199 -9.02 7.82 -14.43
C GLY A 199 -10.40 7.52 -13.85
N GLY A 200 -10.48 7.00 -12.64
CA GLY A 200 -11.74 6.74 -11.94
C GLY A 200 -12.59 8.01 -11.74
N PHE A 201 -11.95 9.13 -11.38
CA PHE A 201 -12.62 10.42 -11.27
C PHE A 201 -13.06 10.96 -12.62
N PHE A 202 -12.13 11.08 -13.58
CA PHE A 202 -12.40 11.77 -14.83
C PHE A 202 -13.31 10.97 -15.77
N GLN A 203 -13.36 9.65 -15.69
CA GLN A 203 -14.32 8.84 -16.44
C GLN A 203 -15.76 9.29 -16.13
N GLU A 204 -16.12 9.44 -14.87
CA GLU A 204 -17.45 9.89 -14.46
C GLU A 204 -17.64 11.38 -14.71
N PHE A 205 -16.63 12.21 -14.41
CA PHE A 205 -16.66 13.66 -14.62
C PHE A 205 -16.92 14.02 -16.07
N CYS A 206 -16.20 13.38 -17.02
CA CYS A 206 -16.38 13.59 -18.46
C CYS A 206 -17.73 13.07 -18.94
N ALA A 207 -18.17 11.89 -18.48
CA ALA A 207 -19.48 11.32 -18.82
C ALA A 207 -20.64 12.22 -18.34
N ALA A 208 -20.48 12.93 -17.22
CA ALA A 208 -21.44 13.92 -16.70
C ALA A 208 -21.38 15.27 -17.43
N GLY A 209 -20.50 15.44 -18.43
CA GLY A 209 -20.34 16.63 -19.25
C GLY A 209 -19.30 17.63 -18.74
N GLY A 210 -18.37 17.19 -17.91
CA GLY A 210 -17.19 17.95 -17.54
C GLY A 210 -16.12 17.98 -18.63
N GLU A 211 -15.16 18.87 -18.49
CA GLU A 211 -14.04 19.09 -19.42
C GLU A 211 -12.71 19.14 -18.65
N ILE A 212 -11.71 18.41 -19.09
CA ILE A 212 -10.32 18.60 -18.67
C ILE A 212 -9.78 19.80 -19.45
N ASN A 213 -9.60 20.95 -18.79
CA ASN A 213 -9.16 22.17 -19.45
C ASN A 213 -7.66 22.43 -19.34
N GLY A 214 -6.89 21.40 -19.03
CA GLY A 214 -5.45 21.36 -18.98
C GLY A 214 -4.95 20.27 -18.04
N ALA A 215 -3.74 19.78 -18.27
CA ALA A 215 -3.13 18.71 -17.52
C ALA A 215 -1.65 18.96 -17.25
N SER A 216 -1.19 18.53 -16.07
CA SER A 216 0.23 18.45 -15.70
C SER A 216 0.48 17.16 -14.94
N TRP A 217 1.23 16.27 -15.55
CA TRP A 217 1.79 15.11 -14.91
C TRP A 217 3.22 15.43 -14.46
N VAL A 218 3.49 15.29 -13.16
CA VAL A 218 4.77 15.70 -12.56
C VAL A 218 5.54 14.51 -12.04
N PRO A 219 6.89 14.53 -12.15
CA PRO A 219 7.70 13.47 -11.54
C PRO A 219 7.46 13.39 -10.03
N VAL A 220 7.44 12.16 -9.48
CA VAL A 220 7.45 11.92 -8.04
C VAL A 220 8.67 12.61 -7.41
N GLY A 221 8.48 13.28 -6.28
CA GLY A 221 9.50 14.09 -5.61
C GLY A 221 9.57 15.54 -6.10
N THR A 222 8.53 16.01 -6.80
CA THR A 222 8.41 17.43 -7.19
C THR A 222 8.18 18.31 -5.97
N THR A 223 9.07 19.26 -5.74
CA THR A 223 9.03 20.16 -4.57
C THR A 223 8.67 21.61 -4.90
N ASP A 224 8.65 22.01 -6.18
CA ASP A 224 8.33 23.38 -6.62
C ASP A 224 7.18 23.34 -7.64
N TYR A 225 6.05 23.88 -7.24
CA TYR A 225 4.82 23.90 -8.02
C TYR A 225 4.49 25.27 -8.61
N ALA A 226 5.31 26.33 -8.38
CA ALA A 226 5.01 27.68 -8.81
C ALA A 226 4.78 27.80 -10.33
N THR A 227 5.61 27.15 -11.14
CA THR A 227 5.48 27.15 -12.62
C THR A 227 4.22 26.42 -13.07
N ILE A 228 3.87 25.32 -12.42
CA ILE A 228 2.68 24.52 -12.74
C ILE A 228 1.41 25.29 -12.38
N ILE A 229 1.38 25.90 -11.19
CA ILE A 229 0.28 26.74 -10.73
C ILE A 229 0.03 27.91 -11.71
N ALA A 230 1.08 28.50 -12.25
CA ALA A 230 0.97 29.59 -13.23
C ALA A 230 0.37 29.14 -14.58
N GLN A 231 0.34 27.86 -14.89
CA GLN A 231 -0.23 27.28 -16.12
C GLN A 231 -1.74 26.99 -15.99
N ILE A 232 -2.30 26.99 -14.78
CA ILE A 232 -3.73 26.72 -14.55
C ILE A 232 -4.55 27.81 -15.28
N PRO A 233 -5.45 27.43 -16.23
CA PRO A 233 -6.25 28.38 -16.95
C PRO A 233 -7.16 29.22 -16.03
N ALA A 234 -7.37 30.50 -16.37
CA ALA A 234 -8.17 31.40 -15.54
C ALA A 234 -9.64 30.97 -15.43
N ASP A 235 -10.15 30.25 -16.43
CA ASP A 235 -11.53 29.75 -16.52
C ASP A 235 -11.69 28.32 -15.93
N THR A 236 -10.68 27.77 -15.27
CA THR A 236 -10.78 26.52 -14.48
C THR A 236 -11.75 26.70 -13.31
N ASP A 237 -12.64 25.76 -13.08
CA ASP A 237 -13.57 25.76 -11.94
C ASP A 237 -12.95 25.12 -10.68
N ALA A 238 -12.21 24.00 -10.85
CA ALA A 238 -11.50 23.32 -9.78
C ALA A 238 -10.21 22.68 -10.30
N VAL A 239 -9.29 22.37 -9.37
CA VAL A 239 -8.03 21.66 -9.66
C VAL A 239 -8.10 20.28 -9.03
N TYR A 240 -7.96 19.23 -9.84
CA TYR A 240 -7.73 17.88 -9.34
C TYR A 240 -6.26 17.73 -8.94
N ALA A 241 -5.99 17.33 -7.71
CA ALA A 241 -4.67 17.13 -7.15
C ALA A 241 -4.45 15.63 -6.85
N GLY A 242 -3.93 14.90 -7.83
CA GLY A 242 -3.55 13.49 -7.71
C GLY A 242 -2.12 13.34 -7.19
N LEU A 243 -1.84 13.91 -6.03
CA LEU A 243 -0.54 13.96 -5.38
C LEU A 243 -0.58 13.25 -4.04
N GLY A 244 0.55 12.71 -3.57
CA GLY A 244 0.61 12.00 -2.28
C GLY A 244 1.80 12.42 -1.42
N GLY A 245 1.76 12.03 -0.14
CA GLY A 245 2.87 12.20 0.78
C GLY A 245 3.46 13.62 0.81
N ALA A 246 4.77 13.71 0.69
CA ALA A 246 5.50 14.98 0.72
C ALA A 246 5.17 15.90 -0.48
N ASP A 247 4.83 15.34 -1.64
CA ASP A 247 4.49 16.09 -2.84
C ASP A 247 3.14 16.81 -2.68
N ALA A 248 2.14 16.11 -2.13
CA ALA A 248 0.84 16.70 -1.79
C ALA A 248 0.99 17.84 -0.76
N ALA A 249 1.73 17.60 0.32
CA ALA A 249 2.01 18.61 1.33
C ALA A 249 2.71 19.84 0.74
N SER A 250 3.70 19.62 -0.15
CA SER A 250 4.42 20.70 -0.86
C SER A 250 3.51 21.51 -1.76
N PHE A 251 2.65 20.87 -2.54
CA PHE A 251 1.67 21.55 -3.38
C PHE A 251 0.66 22.35 -2.54
N LEU A 252 0.04 21.75 -1.54
CA LEU A 252 -0.97 22.40 -0.70
C LEU A 252 -0.40 23.65 0.02
N SER A 253 0.81 23.53 0.56
CA SER A 253 1.51 24.66 1.19
C SER A 253 1.78 25.81 0.19
N GLN A 254 2.11 25.49 -1.06
CA GLN A 254 2.40 26.48 -2.10
C GLN A 254 1.14 27.02 -2.80
N ALA A 255 0.05 26.28 -2.81
CA ALA A 255 -1.18 26.65 -3.50
C ALA A 255 -1.66 28.04 -3.06
N VAL A 256 -1.75 28.29 -1.75
CA VAL A 256 -2.18 29.58 -1.19
C VAL A 256 -1.18 30.69 -1.53
N THR A 257 0.11 30.46 -1.32
CA THR A 257 1.15 31.47 -1.54
C THR A 257 1.34 31.84 -3.01
N ASN A 258 1.04 30.93 -3.93
CA ASN A 258 1.09 31.16 -5.37
C ASN A 258 -0.27 31.53 -5.98
N GLY A 259 -1.29 31.80 -5.13
CA GLY A 259 -2.56 32.39 -5.55
C GLY A 259 -3.55 31.42 -6.18
N VAL A 260 -3.52 30.14 -5.86
CA VAL A 260 -4.59 29.19 -6.18
C VAL A 260 -5.81 29.57 -5.33
N THR A 261 -6.85 30.08 -5.99
CA THR A 261 -8.13 30.45 -5.36
C THR A 261 -9.28 29.52 -5.78
N LYS A 262 -8.96 28.54 -6.61
CA LYS A 262 -9.91 27.54 -7.10
C LYS A 262 -10.10 26.44 -6.07
N PRO A 263 -11.33 25.90 -5.92
CA PRO A 263 -11.54 24.67 -5.17
C PRO A 263 -10.60 23.54 -5.61
N LEU A 264 -10.21 22.70 -4.66
CA LEU A 264 -9.43 21.51 -4.95
C LEU A 264 -10.31 20.26 -4.91
N ILE A 265 -10.00 19.31 -5.77
CA ILE A 265 -10.48 17.93 -5.72
C ILE A 265 -9.25 17.10 -5.43
N GLY A 266 -9.24 16.38 -4.32
CA GLY A 266 -8.11 15.52 -3.96
C GLY A 266 -8.23 14.17 -4.66
N GLY A 267 -7.13 13.69 -5.21
CA GLY A 267 -6.94 12.26 -5.34
C GLY A 267 -6.94 11.62 -3.94
N THR A 268 -7.20 10.33 -3.83
CA THR A 268 -7.43 9.65 -2.55
C THR A 268 -6.35 9.92 -1.50
N ILE A 269 -5.07 9.91 -1.90
CA ILE A 269 -3.95 10.14 -0.98
C ILE A 269 -3.65 11.62 -0.69
N ALA A 270 -4.22 12.56 -1.45
CA ALA A 270 -4.05 13.99 -1.22
C ALA A 270 -4.84 14.50 0.02
N VAL A 271 -5.84 13.74 0.46
CA VAL A 271 -6.63 14.05 1.66
C VAL A 271 -6.26 13.16 2.84
N ASP A 272 -5.21 12.36 2.71
CA ASP A 272 -4.72 11.50 3.79
C ASP A 272 -3.99 12.30 4.88
N THR A 273 -4.00 11.79 6.10
CA THR A 273 -3.31 12.42 7.25
C THR A 273 -1.82 12.65 6.98
N THR A 274 -1.19 11.83 6.15
CA THR A 274 0.23 11.97 5.75
C THR A 274 0.50 13.25 4.94
N ALA A 275 -0.50 13.74 4.19
CA ALA A 275 -0.43 14.98 3.43
C ALA A 275 -0.98 16.17 4.24
N LEU A 276 -2.03 15.95 5.05
CA LEU A 276 -2.76 17.00 5.75
C LEU A 276 -2.11 17.41 7.09
N SER A 277 -1.24 16.59 7.67
CA SER A 277 -0.56 16.87 8.96
C SER A 277 0.59 17.87 8.80
N GLY A 278 0.33 19.05 8.26
CA GLY A 278 1.34 20.02 7.94
C GLY A 278 1.12 21.41 8.58
N ASP A 279 1.57 22.43 7.88
CA ASP A 279 1.48 23.81 8.32
C ASP A 279 0.08 24.44 8.07
N ALA A 280 -0.12 25.67 8.57
CA ALA A 280 -1.39 26.39 8.42
C ALA A 280 -1.78 26.70 6.96
N ASN A 281 -0.83 26.73 6.01
CA ASN A 281 -1.13 26.94 4.60
C ASN A 281 -1.81 25.70 4.01
N ILE A 282 -1.39 24.50 4.43
CA ILE A 282 -2.06 23.25 4.03
C ILE A 282 -3.54 23.29 4.45
N ALA A 283 -3.82 23.66 5.70
CA ALA A 283 -5.21 23.79 6.18
C ALA A 283 -6.01 24.79 5.33
N SER A 284 -5.42 25.94 5.01
CA SER A 284 -6.07 26.95 4.16
C SER A 284 -6.38 26.49 2.74
N ALA A 285 -5.52 25.60 2.17
CA ALA A 285 -5.71 25.07 0.82
C ALA A 285 -6.69 23.90 0.79
N ALA A 286 -6.65 23.04 1.81
CA ALA A 286 -7.34 21.75 1.80
C ALA A 286 -8.80 21.81 2.25
N VAL A 287 -9.21 22.81 3.08
CA VAL A 287 -10.62 22.92 3.52
C VAL A 287 -11.57 23.05 2.34
N GLY A 288 -12.59 22.19 2.30
CA GLY A 288 -13.54 22.09 1.19
C GLY A 288 -13.12 21.16 0.05
N MET A 289 -11.93 20.55 0.14
CA MET A 289 -11.45 19.57 -0.85
C MET A 289 -12.30 18.29 -0.75
N ILE A 290 -12.89 17.88 -1.85
CA ILE A 290 -13.63 16.61 -1.97
C ILE A 290 -12.72 15.51 -2.48
N SER A 291 -12.94 14.28 -2.03
CA SER A 291 -12.20 13.10 -2.48
C SER A 291 -12.99 11.81 -2.21
N GLY A 292 -12.51 10.69 -2.72
CA GLY A 292 -13.00 9.35 -2.42
C GLY A 292 -11.90 8.46 -1.87
N GLY A 293 -12.26 7.45 -1.07
CA GLY A 293 -11.26 6.54 -0.53
C GLY A 293 -11.81 5.55 0.51
N PRO A 294 -10.93 4.69 1.05
CA PRO A 294 -11.31 3.64 1.99
C PRO A 294 -11.45 4.15 3.44
N VAL A 295 -11.00 5.39 3.73
CA VAL A 295 -11.02 5.95 5.08
C VAL A 295 -12.32 6.72 5.31
N PRO A 296 -13.12 6.36 6.34
CA PRO A 296 -14.34 7.09 6.68
C PRO A 296 -14.03 8.45 7.33
N GLY A 297 -15.00 9.35 7.26
CA GLY A 297 -14.92 10.67 7.93
C GLY A 297 -15.05 10.60 9.45
N ALA A 298 -14.77 11.73 10.09
CA ALA A 298 -14.91 11.91 11.54
C ALA A 298 -16.35 11.59 12.00
N GLY A 299 -16.44 10.92 13.15
CA GLY A 299 -17.72 10.46 13.70
C GLY A 299 -18.16 9.07 13.20
N PHE A 300 -17.46 8.48 12.25
CA PHE A 300 -17.62 7.06 11.94
C PHE A 300 -17.15 6.22 13.14
N SER A 301 -17.93 5.23 13.52
CA SER A 301 -17.64 4.36 14.65
C SER A 301 -18.29 3.00 14.45
N ASN A 302 -17.51 1.99 14.67
CA ASN A 302 -17.92 0.62 14.96
C ASN A 302 -16.84 -0.01 15.85
N PRO A 303 -17.11 -1.12 16.54
CA PRO A 303 -16.14 -1.68 17.50
C PRO A 303 -14.77 -2.00 16.88
N VAL A 304 -14.72 -2.51 15.65
CA VAL A 304 -13.46 -2.88 14.98
C VAL A 304 -12.64 -1.63 14.60
N TRP A 305 -13.32 -0.58 14.12
CA TRP A 305 -12.68 0.70 13.82
C TRP A 305 -12.12 1.36 15.08
N ASP A 306 -12.95 1.43 16.14
CA ASP A 306 -12.57 2.07 17.39
C ASP A 306 -11.37 1.36 18.05
N ASP A 307 -11.35 0.03 18.03
CA ASP A 307 -10.24 -0.79 18.54
C ASP A 307 -8.98 -0.58 17.67
N PHE A 308 -9.11 -0.57 16.34
CA PHE A 308 -8.00 -0.31 15.43
C PHE A 308 -7.38 1.07 15.66
N VAL A 309 -8.20 2.13 15.71
CA VAL A 309 -7.73 3.52 15.95
C VAL A 309 -7.02 3.63 17.29
N ALA A 310 -7.59 3.04 18.35
CA ALA A 310 -7.01 3.07 19.69
C ALA A 310 -5.66 2.34 19.74
N ALA A 311 -5.55 1.18 19.12
CA ALA A 311 -4.31 0.41 19.04
C ALA A 311 -3.25 1.09 18.17
N TYR A 312 -3.64 1.64 17.01
CA TYR A 312 -2.75 2.40 16.12
C TYR A 312 -2.13 3.61 16.84
N ALA A 313 -2.94 4.37 17.59
CA ALA A 313 -2.47 5.56 18.31
C ALA A 313 -1.36 5.26 19.35
N THR A 314 -1.17 4.01 19.73
CA THR A 314 -0.10 3.59 20.64
C THR A 314 1.21 3.24 19.92
N GLN A 315 1.20 3.17 18.59
CA GLN A 315 2.35 2.74 17.82
C GLN A 315 3.40 3.86 17.69
N PRO A 316 4.70 3.50 17.61
CA PRO A 316 5.74 4.47 17.33
C PRO A 316 5.50 5.19 15.99
N ASN A 317 5.73 6.49 15.96
CA ASN A 317 5.58 7.35 14.76
C ASN A 317 4.16 7.40 14.16
N ALA A 318 3.12 6.96 14.90
CA ALA A 318 1.73 7.05 14.45
C ALA A 318 1.35 8.50 14.11
N PHE A 319 0.63 8.67 13.01
CA PHE A 319 0.01 9.96 12.67
C PHE A 319 -1.15 10.26 13.64
N PRO A 320 -1.67 11.51 13.66
CA PRO A 320 -2.79 11.89 14.53
C PRO A 320 -4.06 11.04 14.35
N SER A 321 -4.23 10.46 13.17
CA SER A 321 -5.24 9.45 12.84
C SER A 321 -4.58 8.36 11.98
N PRO A 322 -5.15 7.14 11.91
CA PRO A 322 -4.63 6.13 11.00
C PRO A 322 -4.56 6.66 9.57
N SER A 323 -3.39 6.50 8.93
CA SER A 323 -3.25 6.80 7.51
C SER A 323 -3.97 5.75 6.66
N ILE A 324 -4.25 6.10 5.42
CA ILE A 324 -4.72 5.12 4.44
C ILE A 324 -3.77 3.92 4.37
N PHE A 325 -2.47 4.15 4.43
CA PHE A 325 -1.46 3.10 4.34
C PHE A 325 -1.51 2.13 5.52
N ALA A 326 -1.60 2.64 6.76
CA ALA A 326 -1.78 1.80 7.94
C ALA A 326 -3.07 0.97 7.86
N LEU A 327 -4.18 1.57 7.43
CA LEU A 327 -5.45 0.87 7.28
C LEU A 327 -5.36 -0.26 6.25
N LEU A 328 -4.79 0.01 5.06
CA LEU A 328 -4.69 -0.99 4.00
C LEU A 328 -3.75 -2.13 4.38
N TYR A 329 -2.60 -1.82 5.01
CA TYR A 329 -1.69 -2.82 5.53
C TYR A 329 -2.35 -3.66 6.64
N TYR A 330 -3.11 -3.02 7.54
CA TYR A 330 -3.85 -3.74 8.59
C TYR A 330 -4.89 -4.69 7.98
N ASN A 331 -5.75 -4.20 7.09
CA ASN A 331 -6.78 -5.02 6.45
C ASN A 331 -6.18 -6.22 5.71
N SER A 332 -5.09 -5.98 4.97
CA SER A 332 -4.41 -7.03 4.20
C SER A 332 -3.70 -8.04 5.11
N PHE A 333 -3.02 -7.57 6.16
CA PHE A 333 -2.29 -8.44 7.08
C PHE A 333 -3.25 -9.24 7.98
N GLU A 334 -4.30 -8.60 8.49
CA GLU A 334 -5.35 -9.28 9.25
C GLU A 334 -6.05 -10.35 8.41
N SER A 335 -6.35 -10.06 7.13
CA SER A 335 -6.88 -11.04 6.18
C SER A 335 -5.95 -12.24 6.00
N LEU A 336 -4.63 -12.00 5.92
CA LEU A 336 -3.63 -13.07 5.87
C LEU A 336 -3.62 -13.90 7.15
N LEU A 337 -3.65 -13.27 8.32
CA LEU A 337 -3.64 -13.97 9.61
C LEU A 337 -4.89 -14.82 9.81
N LEU A 338 -6.08 -14.28 9.51
CA LEU A 338 -7.35 -15.03 9.56
C LEU A 338 -7.32 -16.25 8.64
N SER A 339 -6.77 -16.10 7.43
CA SER A 339 -6.66 -17.21 6.48
C SER A 339 -5.63 -18.26 6.91
N LEU A 340 -4.51 -17.84 7.52
CA LEU A 340 -3.53 -18.74 8.11
C LEU A 340 -4.12 -19.53 9.29
N GLU A 341 -4.93 -18.90 10.13
CA GLU A 341 -5.65 -19.57 11.22
C GLU A 341 -6.64 -20.60 10.69
N ALA A 342 -7.43 -20.23 9.66
CA ALA A 342 -8.42 -21.12 9.05
C ALA A 342 -7.77 -22.31 8.32
N ALA A 343 -6.62 -22.09 7.70
CA ALA A 343 -5.80 -23.14 7.07
C ALA A 343 -4.98 -23.97 8.10
N GLU A 344 -5.15 -23.73 9.41
CA GLU A 344 -4.37 -24.38 10.49
C GLU A 344 -2.83 -24.24 10.28
N GLY A 345 -2.40 -23.16 9.62
CA GLY A 345 -1.01 -22.89 9.26
C GLY A 345 -0.43 -23.87 8.23
N ASP A 346 -1.25 -24.58 7.48
CA ASP A 346 -0.80 -25.50 6.42
C ASP A 346 -0.31 -24.73 5.19
N LEU A 347 0.99 -24.86 4.91
CA LEU A 347 1.68 -24.27 3.75
C LEU A 347 2.15 -25.36 2.76
N SER A 348 1.67 -26.60 2.88
CA SER A 348 1.97 -27.67 1.94
C SER A 348 1.25 -27.50 0.59
N ASP A 349 1.61 -28.33 -0.39
CA ASP A 349 0.97 -28.37 -1.71
C ASP A 349 0.87 -26.98 -2.39
N ASP A 350 2.01 -26.28 -2.47
CA ASP A 350 2.10 -24.91 -3.00
C ASP A 350 1.13 -23.93 -2.29
N GLN A 351 0.95 -24.15 -0.97
CA GLN A 351 0.09 -23.33 -0.09
C GLN A 351 -1.39 -23.36 -0.48
N ALA A 352 -1.86 -24.47 -1.04
CA ALA A 352 -3.22 -24.60 -1.57
C ALA A 352 -4.31 -24.31 -0.52
N ALA A 353 -4.14 -24.81 0.72
CA ALA A 353 -5.09 -24.57 1.81
C ALA A 353 -5.18 -23.08 2.16
N LEU A 354 -4.03 -22.40 2.32
CA LEU A 354 -3.99 -20.95 2.57
C LEU A 354 -4.65 -20.15 1.46
N ARG A 355 -4.38 -20.47 0.19
CA ARG A 355 -4.94 -19.74 -0.96
C ARG A 355 -6.45 -19.97 -1.12
N ASP A 356 -6.95 -21.16 -0.74
CA ASP A 356 -8.38 -21.41 -0.72
C ASP A 356 -9.07 -20.53 0.34
N GLU A 357 -8.52 -20.45 1.55
CA GLU A 357 -9.02 -19.57 2.62
C GLU A 357 -8.93 -18.08 2.25
N LEU A 358 -7.82 -17.62 1.65
CA LEU A 358 -7.68 -16.25 1.15
C LEU A 358 -8.73 -15.93 0.07
N SER A 359 -9.00 -16.86 -0.84
CA SER A 359 -9.97 -16.68 -1.94
C SER A 359 -11.42 -16.62 -1.45
N ASN A 360 -11.73 -17.27 -0.35
CA ASN A 360 -13.09 -17.39 0.21
C ASN A 360 -13.31 -16.49 1.44
N LEU A 361 -12.31 -15.67 1.79
CA LEU A 361 -12.35 -14.84 3.01
C LEU A 361 -13.54 -13.88 3.00
N SER A 362 -14.20 -13.79 4.15
CA SER A 362 -15.26 -12.82 4.41
C SER A 362 -15.22 -12.42 5.88
N TRP A 363 -14.90 -11.15 6.17
CA TRP A 363 -14.83 -10.65 7.53
C TRP A 363 -15.25 -9.17 7.64
N ASP A 364 -15.58 -8.73 8.85
CA ASP A 364 -15.96 -7.35 9.13
C ASP A 364 -14.71 -6.57 9.55
N SER A 365 -14.15 -5.81 8.59
CA SER A 365 -12.96 -4.98 8.79
C SER A 365 -13.28 -3.66 9.50
N PRO A 366 -12.28 -2.87 9.90
CA PRO A 366 -12.49 -1.56 10.48
C PRO A 366 -13.42 -0.65 9.67
N THR A 367 -13.39 -0.74 8.36
CA THR A 367 -14.13 0.15 7.45
C THR A 367 -15.17 -0.56 6.60
N GLY A 368 -15.73 -1.64 7.11
CA GLY A 368 -16.79 -2.39 6.45
C GLY A 368 -16.42 -3.81 6.10
N LYS A 369 -17.31 -4.49 5.42
CA LYS A 369 -17.14 -5.89 5.10
C LYS A 369 -16.16 -6.08 3.94
N ILE A 370 -15.17 -6.93 4.13
CA ILE A 370 -14.27 -7.40 3.06
C ILE A 370 -14.72 -8.79 2.61
N THR A 371 -14.91 -8.95 1.30
CA THR A 371 -15.10 -10.24 0.62
C THR A 371 -14.26 -10.25 -0.65
N MET A 372 -14.01 -11.43 -1.23
CA MET A 372 -13.17 -11.57 -2.42
C MET A 372 -14.00 -11.83 -3.67
N ASP A 373 -13.56 -11.32 -4.81
CA ASP A 373 -14.06 -11.67 -6.13
C ASP A 373 -13.23 -12.80 -6.80
N ALA A 374 -13.62 -13.18 -8.00
CA ALA A 374 -12.94 -14.25 -8.74
C ALA A 374 -11.50 -13.88 -9.19
N ASN A 375 -11.15 -12.59 -9.19
CA ASN A 375 -9.81 -12.11 -9.54
C ASN A 375 -8.90 -11.96 -8.31
N ARG A 376 -9.33 -12.43 -7.13
CA ARG A 376 -8.62 -12.24 -5.86
C ARG A 376 -8.48 -10.77 -5.47
N GLN A 377 -9.46 -9.97 -5.88
CA GLN A 377 -9.65 -8.59 -5.53
C GLN A 377 -10.74 -8.45 -4.47
N ALA A 378 -10.49 -7.65 -3.45
CA ALA A 378 -11.50 -7.39 -2.44
C ALA A 378 -12.67 -6.56 -2.97
N ILE A 379 -13.86 -6.92 -2.52
CA ILE A 379 -15.08 -6.12 -2.59
C ILE A 379 -15.17 -5.39 -1.25
N VAL A 380 -15.18 -4.05 -1.27
CA VAL A 380 -15.04 -3.21 -0.08
C VAL A 380 -16.02 -2.04 -0.09
N ASP A 381 -16.18 -1.39 1.05
CA ASP A 381 -16.90 -0.13 1.13
C ASP A 381 -15.99 1.05 0.75
N ASN A 382 -16.59 2.11 0.20
CA ASN A 382 -15.91 3.33 -0.23
C ASN A 382 -16.63 4.56 0.34
N TYR A 383 -15.86 5.59 0.68
CA TYR A 383 -16.32 6.82 1.32
C TYR A 383 -15.98 8.03 0.46
N MET A 384 -17.00 8.80 0.07
CA MET A 384 -16.78 10.13 -0.49
C MET A 384 -16.75 11.12 0.67
N ASN A 385 -15.70 11.91 0.75
CA ASN A 385 -15.44 12.80 1.87
C ASN A 385 -15.19 14.24 1.40
N GLU A 386 -15.38 15.19 2.32
CA GLU A 386 -14.92 16.57 2.22
C GLU A 386 -13.97 16.86 3.40
N VAL A 387 -12.86 17.55 3.13
CA VAL A 387 -11.95 18.01 4.18
C VAL A 387 -12.57 19.19 4.91
N VAL A 388 -12.71 19.06 6.21
CA VAL A 388 -13.22 20.14 7.10
C VAL A 388 -12.23 20.45 8.21
N GLN A 389 -12.34 21.65 8.78
CA GLN A 389 -11.56 22.02 9.94
C GLN A 389 -12.37 21.80 11.21
N ALA A 390 -11.87 20.98 12.13
CA ALA A 390 -12.45 20.73 13.43
C ALA A 390 -12.29 21.95 14.38
N ASP A 391 -13.00 21.96 15.52
CA ASP A 391 -12.96 23.05 16.50
C ASP A 391 -11.56 23.31 17.10
N ASP A 392 -10.71 22.30 17.15
CA ASP A 392 -9.33 22.39 17.62
C ASP A 392 -8.34 22.88 16.54
N GLY A 393 -8.82 23.10 15.32
CA GLY A 393 -8.06 23.55 14.17
C GLY A 393 -7.43 22.44 13.34
N SER A 394 -7.55 21.17 13.74
CA SER A 394 -7.11 20.02 12.94
C SER A 394 -7.96 19.85 11.69
N LEU A 395 -7.37 19.23 10.64
CA LEU A 395 -8.11 18.83 9.45
C LEU A 395 -8.63 17.41 9.64
N VAL A 396 -9.91 17.21 9.34
CA VAL A 396 -10.57 15.92 9.37
C VAL A 396 -11.40 15.72 8.12
N LEU A 397 -11.71 14.47 7.80
CA LEU A 397 -12.66 14.13 6.74
C LEU A 397 -14.08 14.14 7.30
N GLU A 398 -15.02 14.67 6.54
CA GLU A 398 -16.46 14.52 6.77
C GLU A 398 -17.05 13.69 5.64
N THR A 399 -17.71 12.57 5.96
CA THR A 399 -18.29 11.69 4.94
C THR A 399 -19.55 12.29 4.34
N ILE A 400 -19.54 12.51 3.02
CA ILE A 400 -20.69 12.93 2.22
C ILE A 400 -21.56 11.73 1.91
N THR A 401 -20.96 10.63 1.45
CA THR A 401 -21.67 9.41 1.02
C THR A 401 -20.80 8.18 1.28
N THR A 402 -21.44 7.08 1.66
CA THR A 402 -20.83 5.75 1.73
C THR A 402 -21.44 4.86 0.64
N THR A 403 -20.59 4.22 -0.15
CA THR A 403 -20.99 3.21 -1.13
C THR A 403 -20.50 1.85 -0.66
N ASN A 404 -21.44 0.94 -0.37
CA ASN A 404 -21.09 -0.39 0.15
C ASN A 404 -20.85 -1.40 -0.95
N GLY A 405 -19.89 -2.29 -0.74
CA GLY A 405 -19.64 -3.44 -1.61
C GLY A 405 -19.20 -3.06 -3.02
N VAL A 406 -18.34 -2.08 -3.15
CA VAL A 406 -17.77 -1.63 -4.43
C VAL A 406 -16.89 -2.74 -4.99
N LYS A 407 -17.05 -3.01 -6.29
CA LYS A 407 -16.31 -4.02 -7.05
C LYS A 407 -15.37 -3.36 -8.03
N GLN A 408 -14.27 -4.06 -8.30
CA GLN A 408 -13.31 -3.65 -9.32
C GLN A 408 -13.94 -3.56 -10.70
N GLY A 409 -13.61 -2.49 -11.44
CA GLY A 409 -13.77 -2.40 -12.90
C GLY A 409 -12.70 -3.17 -13.66
N THR A 410 -12.72 -3.09 -14.96
CA THR A 410 -11.71 -3.71 -15.84
C THR A 410 -10.91 -2.69 -16.64
N THR A 411 -11.18 -1.42 -16.47
CA THR A 411 -10.48 -0.34 -17.19
C THR A 411 -9.21 0.00 -16.42
N VAL A 412 -8.08 -0.23 -17.05
CA VAL A 412 -6.76 0.26 -16.62
C VAL A 412 -6.48 1.56 -17.34
N TYR A 413 -6.05 2.57 -16.62
CA TYR A 413 -5.81 3.88 -17.19
C TYR A 413 -4.31 4.13 -17.35
N ASP A 414 -3.95 4.64 -18.52
CA ASP A 414 -2.65 5.24 -18.77
C ASP A 414 -2.71 6.76 -18.57
N ARG A 415 -1.60 7.44 -18.76
CA ARG A 415 -1.54 8.88 -18.76
C ARG A 415 -2.47 9.49 -19.84
N PHE A 416 -3.29 10.45 -19.47
CA PHE A 416 -4.23 11.15 -20.33
C PHE A 416 -4.18 12.67 -20.09
N GLU A 417 -4.68 13.46 -21.04
CA GLU A 417 -4.70 14.93 -20.98
C GLU A 417 -6.08 15.51 -21.27
N THR A 418 -6.97 14.73 -21.90
CA THR A 418 -8.33 15.16 -22.29
C THR A 418 -9.35 14.07 -21.98
N CYS A 419 -10.63 14.43 -21.92
CA CYS A 419 -11.71 13.46 -21.79
C CYS A 419 -11.75 12.43 -22.94
N GLY A 420 -11.30 12.80 -24.13
CA GLY A 420 -11.26 11.89 -25.28
C GLY A 420 -10.20 10.80 -25.18
N ASP A 421 -9.25 10.92 -24.25
CA ASP A 421 -8.20 9.91 -24.02
C ASP A 421 -8.69 8.79 -23.08
N ILE A 422 -9.85 8.99 -22.40
CA ILE A 422 -10.38 8.09 -21.36
C ILE A 422 -11.50 7.18 -21.90
N GLU A 423 -12.05 7.47 -23.10
CA GLU A 423 -13.19 6.77 -23.74
C GLU A 423 -12.84 5.36 -24.27
#